data_58d3f54914985e9b7c95b1e4cde33013
#
_entry.id   58d3f54914985e9b7c95b1e4cde33013
#
_cell.length_a   1.000
_cell.length_b   1.000
_cell.length_c   1.000
_cell.angle_alpha   90.00
_cell.angle_beta   90.00
_cell.angle_gamma   90.00
#
_symmetry.space_group_name_H-M   'P 1'
#
loop_
_entity.id
_entity.type
_entity.pdbx_description
1 polymer ?
#
loop_
_entity_poly.entity_id
_entity_poly.type
_entity_poly.pdbx_seq_one_letter_code
_entity_poly.pdbx_strand_id
1 'polypeptide(L)'
;MRYKFFYGAEPQFSDRDLQSFSRGGYVCKKLLQNRNGQPVVISQSKDEDAPIWKVEYGFSCLVFGTFDEAMAFCKGRFTDCNGREV
;
A
#
# COMPACT_ATOMS: atom_id res chain seq x y z
N MET A 1 14.20 6.78 7.87
CA MET A 1 13.67 5.42 7.87
C MET A 1 14.15 4.70 6.62
N ARG A 2 14.57 3.47 6.77
CA ARG A 2 14.99 2.64 5.64
C ARG A 2 13.83 1.79 5.16
N TYR A 3 13.60 1.77 3.87
CA TYR A 3 12.59 0.92 3.26
C TYR A 3 13.23 -0.32 2.68
N LYS A 4 12.51 -1.45 2.72
CA LYS A 4 13.02 -2.75 2.29
C LYS A 4 12.49 -3.13 0.91
N PHE A 5 12.58 -2.21 -0.03
CA PHE A 5 12.14 -2.49 -1.39
C PHE A 5 13.33 -2.81 -2.28
N PHE A 6 13.26 -3.92 -2.99
CA PHE A 6 14.35 -4.40 -3.84
C PHE A 6 13.81 -4.74 -5.21
N TYR A 7 14.50 -4.32 -6.22
CA TYR A 7 14.23 -4.79 -7.57
C TYR A 7 14.92 -6.13 -7.79
N GLY A 8 14.22 -7.08 -8.43
CA GLY A 8 14.77 -8.38 -8.78
C GLY A 8 14.75 -9.44 -7.71
N ALA A 9 14.59 -9.05 -6.46
CA ALA A 9 14.39 -9.99 -5.35
C ALA A 9 12.99 -9.78 -4.81
N GLU A 10 12.24 -10.85 -4.62
CA GLU A 10 10.88 -10.74 -4.10
C GLU A 10 10.91 -10.44 -2.61
N PRO A 11 10.63 -9.20 -2.19
CA PRO A 11 10.55 -8.90 -0.77
C PRO A 11 9.29 -9.55 -0.22
N GLN A 12 9.44 -10.29 0.85
CA GLN A 12 8.31 -10.87 1.54
C GLN A 12 7.99 -10.02 2.74
N PHE A 13 6.79 -9.50 2.79
CA PHE A 13 6.30 -8.77 3.94
C PHE A 13 5.60 -9.74 4.88
N SER A 14 6.10 -9.83 6.11
CA SER A 14 5.43 -10.59 7.16
C SER A 14 4.23 -9.79 7.69
N ASP A 15 3.36 -10.46 8.42
CA ASP A 15 2.25 -9.78 9.11
C ASP A 15 2.76 -8.65 10.00
N ARG A 16 3.92 -8.82 10.60
CA ARG A 16 4.54 -7.80 11.43
C ARG A 16 4.93 -6.56 10.61
N ASP A 17 5.45 -6.75 9.41
CA ASP A 17 5.76 -5.64 8.53
C ASP A 17 4.50 -4.87 8.12
N LEU A 18 3.44 -5.59 7.78
CA LEU A 18 2.15 -4.96 7.45
C LEU A 18 1.59 -4.21 8.66
N GLN A 19 1.71 -4.75 9.86
CA GLN A 19 1.26 -4.08 11.07
C GLN A 19 2.00 -2.78 11.32
N SER A 20 3.28 -2.69 10.98
CA SER A 20 4.05 -1.47 11.19
C SER A 20 3.52 -0.29 10.36
N PHE A 21 2.81 -0.58 9.27
CA PHE A 21 2.18 0.43 8.43
C PHE A 21 0.71 0.66 8.78
N SER A 22 0.17 -0.10 9.72
CA SER A 22 -1.23 0.05 10.14
C SER A 22 -1.34 1.17 11.17
N ARG A 23 -2.27 2.09 10.97
CA ARG A 23 -2.42 3.27 11.85
C ARG A 23 -3.88 3.63 12.06
N GLY A 24 -4.19 4.06 13.28
CA GLY A 24 -5.49 4.68 13.62
C GLY A 24 -6.65 3.88 13.08
N GLY A 25 -7.42 3.27 13.12
CA GLY A 25 -8.53 2.54 12.56
C GLY A 25 -8.32 1.92 11.17
N TYR A 26 -7.09 1.90 10.65
CA TYR A 26 -6.79 1.31 9.34
C TYR A 26 -5.79 0.17 9.48
N VAL A 27 -5.98 -0.86 8.67
CA VAL A 27 -5.08 -2.02 8.60
C VAL A 27 -4.45 -2.04 7.23
N CYS A 28 -3.12 -2.07 7.18
CA CYS A 28 -2.40 -2.19 5.92
C CYS A 28 -2.66 -3.55 5.29
N LYS A 29 -3.16 -3.56 4.07
CA LYS A 29 -3.49 -4.78 3.34
C LYS A 29 -2.51 -5.08 2.22
N LYS A 30 -1.87 -4.06 1.67
CA LYS A 30 -0.95 -4.23 0.56
C LYS A 30 0.09 -3.13 0.57
N LEU A 31 1.31 -3.46 0.18
CA LEU A 31 2.39 -2.51 -0.01
C LEU A 31 2.84 -2.53 -1.46
N LEU A 32 2.93 -1.33 -2.02
CA LEU A 32 3.50 -1.09 -3.33
C LEU A 32 4.68 -0.14 -3.15
N GLN A 33 5.31 0.26 -4.24
CA GLN A 33 6.38 1.25 -4.20
C GLN A 33 6.22 2.26 -5.34
N ASN A 34 6.72 3.45 -5.13
CA ASN A 34 6.84 4.44 -6.20
C ASN A 34 8.19 4.28 -6.93
N ARG A 35 8.46 5.16 -7.88
CA ARG A 35 9.70 5.12 -8.68
C ARG A 35 10.97 5.27 -7.84
N ASN A 36 10.86 5.90 -6.68
CA ASN A 36 11.98 6.14 -5.78
C ASN A 36 12.16 5.02 -4.76
N GLY A 37 11.36 3.97 -4.85
CA GLY A 37 11.40 2.87 -3.89
C GLY A 37 10.73 3.18 -2.56
N GLN A 38 10.00 4.29 -2.45
CA GLN A 38 9.27 4.63 -1.24
C GLN A 38 7.96 3.83 -1.16
N PRO A 39 7.51 3.47 0.05
CA PRO A 39 6.33 2.65 0.18
C PRO A 39 5.05 3.40 -0.21
N VAL A 40 4.17 2.67 -0.86
CA VAL A 40 2.79 3.07 -1.10
C VAL A 40 1.91 2.13 -0.29
N VAL A 41 1.19 2.66 0.68
CA VAL A 41 0.46 1.86 1.67
C VAL A 41 -1.00 1.83 1.30
N ILE A 42 -1.53 0.64 1.07
CA ILE A 42 -2.95 0.43 0.81
C ILE A 42 -3.56 -0.18 2.07
N SER A 43 -4.47 0.56 2.70
CA SER A 43 -5.08 0.20 3.96
C SER A 43 -6.59 0.16 3.85
N GLN A 44 -7.21 -0.69 4.66
CA GLN A 44 -8.65 -0.78 4.79
C GLN A 44 -9.05 -0.32 6.19
N SER A 45 -10.15 0.43 6.29
CA SER A 45 -10.67 0.82 7.59
C SER A 45 -11.18 -0.41 8.34
N LYS A 46 -11.09 -0.37 9.66
CA LYS A 46 -11.62 -1.43 10.53
C LYS A 46 -13.14 -1.37 10.67
N ASP A 47 -13.77 -0.33 10.15
CA ASP A 47 -15.22 -0.18 10.20
C ASP A 47 -15.85 -1.11 9.16
N GLU A 48 -16.46 -2.19 9.62
CA GLU A 48 -17.08 -3.18 8.77
C GLU A 48 -18.37 -2.68 8.11
N ASP A 49 -19.03 -1.70 8.72
CA ASP A 49 -20.29 -1.17 8.19
C ASP A 49 -20.08 -0.22 7.01
N ALA A 50 -18.94 0.45 6.97
CA ALA A 50 -18.60 1.38 5.89
C ALA A 50 -17.12 1.29 5.56
N PRO A 51 -16.67 0.18 4.94
CA PRO A 51 -15.26 0.01 4.64
C PRO A 51 -14.76 1.06 3.66
N ILE A 52 -13.64 1.66 4.00
CA ILE A 52 -12.96 2.65 3.18
C ILE A 52 -11.57 2.14 2.88
N TRP A 53 -11.13 2.29 1.65
CA TRP A 53 -9.77 1.96 1.24
C TRP A 53 -8.96 3.23 1.08
N LYS A 54 -7.78 3.24 1.64
CA LYS A 54 -6.90 4.40 1.64
C LYS A 54 -5.58 4.03 0.96
N VAL A 55 -5.13 4.92 0.06
CA VAL A 55 -3.82 4.81 -0.56
C VAL A 55 -2.98 5.98 -0.09
N GLU A 56 -1.90 5.69 0.62
CA GLU A 56 -0.98 6.69 1.14
C GLU A 56 0.37 6.59 0.45
N TYR A 57 0.86 7.72 -0.06
CA TYR A 57 2.18 7.80 -0.67
C TYR A 57 2.72 9.21 -0.50
N GLY A 58 3.97 9.32 -0.05
CA GLY A 58 4.55 10.62 0.26
C GLY A 58 3.69 11.38 1.27
N PHE A 59 3.25 12.57 0.91
CA PHE A 59 2.34 13.38 1.72
C PHE A 59 0.89 13.29 1.24
N SER A 60 0.62 12.43 0.29
CA SER A 60 -0.72 12.29 -0.30
C SER A 60 -1.48 11.14 0.33
N CYS A 61 -2.77 11.33 0.46
CA CYS A 61 -3.67 10.29 0.95
C CYS A 61 -4.97 10.38 0.15
N LEU A 62 -5.32 9.29 -0.52
CA LEU A 62 -6.56 9.21 -1.30
C LEU A 62 -7.45 8.12 -0.72
N VAL A 63 -8.75 8.34 -0.81
CA VAL A 63 -9.75 7.42 -0.25
C VAL A 63 -10.63 6.89 -1.37
N PHE A 64 -10.89 5.58 -1.32
CA PHE A 64 -11.71 4.87 -2.30
C PHE A 64 -12.74 4.00 -1.58
N GLY A 65 -13.84 3.74 -2.25
CA GLY A 65 -14.91 2.90 -1.70
C GLY A 65 -14.63 1.41 -1.78
N THR A 66 -13.79 0.97 -2.73
CA THR A 66 -13.46 -0.44 -2.93
C THR A 66 -11.98 -0.63 -3.15
N PHE A 67 -11.53 -1.86 -2.90
CA PHE A 67 -10.15 -2.26 -3.20
C PHE A 67 -9.84 -2.11 -4.70
N ASP A 68 -10.80 -2.51 -5.55
CA ASP A 68 -10.60 -2.44 -7.00
C ASP A 68 -10.40 -1.01 -7.49
N GLU A 69 -11.12 -0.06 -6.92
CA GLU A 69 -10.93 1.36 -7.23
C GLU A 69 -9.54 1.85 -6.79
N ALA A 70 -9.10 1.44 -5.60
CA ALA A 70 -7.78 1.79 -5.10
C ALA A 70 -6.69 1.22 -6.01
N MET A 71 -6.82 -0.03 -6.44
CA MET A 71 -5.85 -0.68 -7.34
C MET A 71 -5.89 -0.05 -8.72
N ALA A 72 -7.05 0.34 -9.22
CA ALA A 72 -7.16 1.04 -10.51
C ALA A 72 -6.40 2.37 -10.50
N PHE A 73 -6.45 3.08 -9.39
CA PHE A 73 -5.65 4.29 -9.22
C PHE A 73 -4.14 3.99 -9.24
N CYS A 74 -3.73 2.90 -8.59
CA CYS A 74 -2.32 2.54 -8.48
C CYS A 74 -1.74 2.01 -9.80
N LYS A 75 -2.58 1.44 -10.64
CA LYS A 75 -2.17 0.86 -11.91
C LYS A 75 -1.55 1.93 -12.80
N GLY A 76 -0.35 1.67 -13.29
CA GLY A 76 0.38 2.61 -14.13
C GLY A 76 1.10 3.72 -13.36
N ARG A 77 0.86 3.85 -12.05
CA ARG A 77 1.52 4.86 -11.19
C ARG A 77 2.59 4.25 -10.30
N PHE A 78 2.31 3.07 -9.79
CA PHE A 78 3.17 2.39 -8.83
C PHE A 78 3.44 0.97 -9.29
N THR A 79 4.43 0.34 -8.68
CA THR A 79 4.77 -1.05 -8.94
C THR A 79 4.65 -1.85 -7.65
N ASP A 80 4.70 -3.17 -7.76
CA ASP A 80 4.88 -4.00 -6.57
C ASP A 80 6.30 -3.84 -6.05
N CYS A 81 6.63 -4.51 -4.96
CA CYS A 81 7.94 -4.37 -4.34
C CYS A 81 9.06 -5.04 -5.14
N ASN A 82 8.74 -5.70 -6.25
CA ASN A 82 9.70 -6.24 -7.20
C ASN A 82 9.91 -5.34 -8.42
N GLY A 83 9.22 -4.22 -8.48
CA GLY A 83 9.28 -3.33 -9.62
C GLY A 83 8.37 -3.74 -10.78
N ARG A 84 7.45 -4.68 -10.57
CA ARG A 84 6.50 -5.12 -11.58
C ARG A 84 5.23 -4.28 -11.56
N GLU A 85 4.62 -4.13 -12.72
CA GLU A 85 3.35 -3.43 -12.82
C GLU A 85 2.24 -4.16 -12.04
N VAL A 86 1.37 -3.37 -11.46
CA VAL A 86 0.22 -3.88 -10.72
C VAL A 86 -1.08 -3.70 -11.50
#